data_610d980e58f15118a6d49239439e9819
#
_entry.id   610d980e58f15118a6d49239439e9819
#
_cell.length_a   1.000
_cell.length_b   1.000
_cell.length_c   1.000
_cell.angle_alpha   90.00
_cell.angle_beta   90.00
_cell.angle_gamma   90.00
#
_symmetry.space_group_name_H-M   'P 1'
#
loop_
_entity.id
_entity.type
_entity.pdbx_description
1 polymer ?
#
loop_
_entity_poly.entity_id
_entity_poly.type
_entity_poly.pdbx_seq_one_letter_code
_entity_poly.pdbx_strand_id
1 'polypeptide(L)'
;MPRHSEAVSNAPYEVKNLMLDVKKTILADGIPFLYAAAQVMVDGRRYYVVSSENPGGKALLIDAETEECFLLPDGPGGVMTFIQAPGESAMLSIEEFYPVFNSASAKIIKTELHRQGGSIKVKKHVLAEVPYVHRISLLREADGLYLAAGILCRQKACSDDWSTPGSLKIGKYDPNAWHIELETVQDGIFKHHA
;
A
#
# COMPACT_ATOMS: atom_id res chain seq x y z
N MET A 1 -38.80 -24.70 -39.65
CA MET A 1 -38.62 -24.76 -38.21
C MET A 1 -38.47 -23.32 -37.72
N PRO A 2 -39.42 -22.78 -36.94
CA PRO A 2 -39.31 -21.41 -36.43
C PRO A 2 -38.38 -21.36 -35.22
N ARG A 3 -37.51 -20.36 -35.19
CA ARG A 3 -36.63 -20.05 -34.04
C ARG A 3 -37.47 -19.31 -32.99
N HIS A 4 -37.57 -19.87 -31.82
CA HIS A 4 -38.10 -19.16 -30.64
C HIS A 4 -37.10 -18.11 -30.20
N SER A 5 -37.48 -16.84 -30.27
CA SER A 5 -36.80 -15.73 -29.61
C SER A 5 -37.28 -15.70 -28.15
N GLU A 6 -36.42 -16.08 -27.22
CA GLU A 6 -36.69 -15.83 -25.81
C GLU A 6 -36.59 -14.32 -25.52
N ALA A 7 -37.69 -13.75 -25.08
CA ALA A 7 -37.74 -12.37 -24.62
C ALA A 7 -37.04 -12.26 -23.29
N VAL A 8 -35.94 -11.49 -23.25
CA VAL A 8 -35.26 -11.09 -22.00
C VAL A 8 -36.22 -10.16 -21.26
N SER A 9 -36.69 -10.60 -20.11
CA SER A 9 -37.52 -9.81 -19.20
C SER A 9 -36.68 -8.71 -18.57
N ASN A 10 -36.90 -7.46 -19.00
CA ASN A 10 -36.38 -6.26 -18.32
C ASN A 10 -37.24 -5.96 -17.09
N ALA A 11 -37.06 -6.69 -16.01
CA ALA A 11 -37.60 -6.29 -14.72
C ALA A 11 -36.77 -5.09 -14.19
N PRO A 12 -37.41 -3.98 -13.82
CA PRO A 12 -36.67 -2.86 -13.24
C PRO A 12 -36.05 -3.27 -11.90
N TYR A 13 -34.73 -3.13 -11.78
CA TYR A 13 -34.06 -3.28 -10.50
C TYR A 13 -34.57 -2.17 -9.57
N GLU A 14 -35.39 -2.51 -8.59
CA GLU A 14 -35.67 -1.61 -7.47
C GLU A 14 -34.38 -1.38 -6.68
N VAL A 15 -33.78 -0.23 -6.86
CA VAL A 15 -32.70 0.26 -5.97
C VAL A 15 -33.41 0.63 -4.65
N LYS A 16 -33.45 -0.31 -3.72
CA LYS A 16 -33.81 0.03 -2.32
C LYS A 16 -32.76 1.01 -1.82
N ASN A 17 -33.15 2.23 -1.51
CA ASN A 17 -32.34 3.20 -0.78
C ASN A 17 -32.01 2.60 0.58
N LEU A 18 -30.87 1.92 0.68
CA LEU A 18 -30.29 1.51 1.96
C LEU A 18 -29.75 2.80 2.62
N MET A 19 -30.52 3.35 3.53
CA MET A 19 -30.02 4.36 4.46
C MET A 19 -29.06 3.64 5.40
N LEU A 20 -27.75 3.82 5.19
CA LEU A 20 -26.72 3.35 6.11
C LEU A 20 -26.67 4.31 7.29
N ASP A 21 -26.91 3.81 8.50
CA ASP A 21 -26.62 4.55 9.72
C ASP A 21 -25.10 4.52 9.95
N VAL A 22 -24.44 5.65 9.71
CA VAL A 22 -22.97 5.76 9.79
C VAL A 22 -22.60 6.45 11.10
N LYS A 23 -21.99 5.69 12.01
CA LYS A 23 -21.37 6.23 13.22
C LYS A 23 -19.92 6.60 12.95
N LYS A 24 -19.55 7.85 13.19
CA LYS A 24 -18.17 8.32 13.13
C LYS A 24 -17.52 8.21 14.51
N THR A 25 -16.34 7.56 14.56
CA THR A 25 -15.49 7.50 15.76
C THR A 25 -14.11 8.06 15.40
N ILE A 26 -13.57 8.92 16.26
CA ILE A 26 -12.19 9.41 16.14
C ILE A 26 -11.30 8.44 16.92
N LEU A 27 -10.46 7.69 16.23
CA LEU A 27 -9.56 6.69 16.85
C LEU A 27 -8.22 7.30 17.25
N ALA A 28 -7.73 8.27 16.51
CA ALA A 28 -6.49 9.00 16.78
C ALA A 28 -6.53 10.38 16.14
N ASP A 29 -5.76 11.30 16.69
CA ASP A 29 -5.55 12.65 16.15
C ASP A 29 -4.05 13.01 16.13
N GLY A 30 -3.72 14.22 15.68
CA GLY A 30 -2.35 14.74 15.71
C GLY A 30 -1.38 14.04 14.75
N ILE A 31 -1.87 13.40 13.68
CA ILE A 31 -1.03 12.90 12.59
C ILE A 31 -1.17 13.88 11.41
N PRO A 32 -0.24 14.82 11.27
CA PRO A 32 -0.28 15.74 10.14
C PRO A 32 -0.01 14.99 8.84
N PHE A 33 -0.67 15.40 7.76
CA PHE A 33 -0.50 14.83 6.43
C PHE A 33 -0.68 13.30 6.40
N LEU A 34 -1.75 12.82 7.06
CA LEU A 34 -2.14 11.41 6.99
C LEU A 34 -2.43 11.05 5.52
N TYR A 35 -1.70 10.10 4.98
CA TYR A 35 -1.80 9.73 3.57
C TYR A 35 -2.09 8.24 3.36
N ALA A 36 -1.28 7.37 3.94
CA ALA A 36 -1.42 5.93 3.74
C ALA A 36 -2.24 5.27 4.85
N ALA A 37 -3.15 4.39 4.47
CA ALA A 37 -3.91 3.55 5.39
C ALA A 37 -4.13 2.16 4.80
N ALA A 38 -4.08 1.12 5.64
CA ALA A 38 -4.40 -0.25 5.27
C ALA A 38 -4.90 -1.06 6.46
N GLN A 39 -5.51 -2.21 6.18
CA GLN A 39 -5.75 -3.25 7.16
C GLN A 39 -4.60 -4.25 7.14
N VAL A 40 -4.12 -4.66 8.31
CA VAL A 40 -3.07 -5.67 8.46
C VAL A 40 -3.43 -6.68 9.53
N MET A 41 -2.98 -7.93 9.34
CA MET A 41 -3.09 -8.99 10.33
C MET A 41 -1.74 -9.14 11.05
N VAL A 42 -1.75 -9.11 12.38
CA VAL A 42 -0.57 -9.32 13.21
C VAL A 42 -0.87 -10.43 14.21
N ASP A 43 -0.17 -11.54 14.08
CA ASP A 43 -0.35 -12.73 14.93
C ASP A 43 -1.83 -13.16 15.06
N GLY A 44 -2.53 -13.18 13.91
CA GLY A 44 -3.93 -13.58 13.81
C GLY A 44 -4.95 -12.52 14.25
N ARG A 45 -4.53 -11.33 14.66
CA ARG A 45 -5.39 -10.22 15.06
C ARG A 45 -5.38 -9.09 14.02
N ARG A 46 -6.53 -8.48 13.81
CA ARG A 46 -6.72 -7.41 12.82
C ARG A 46 -6.36 -6.05 13.39
N TYR A 47 -5.62 -5.28 12.61
CA TYR A 47 -5.25 -3.89 12.88
C TYR A 47 -5.51 -3.01 11.66
N TYR A 48 -5.66 -1.71 11.91
CA TYR A 48 -5.51 -0.69 10.90
C TYR A 48 -4.15 -0.02 11.08
N VAL A 49 -3.40 0.13 10.01
CA VAL A 49 -2.17 0.91 9.98
C VAL A 49 -2.42 2.21 9.25
N VAL A 50 -1.94 3.31 9.81
CA VAL A 50 -2.03 4.65 9.21
C VAL A 50 -0.70 5.36 9.33
N SER A 51 -0.32 6.16 8.35
CA SER A 51 0.94 6.90 8.37
C SER A 51 0.88 8.21 7.60
N SER A 52 1.79 9.10 7.99
CA SER A 52 2.04 10.40 7.39
C SER A 52 2.93 10.27 6.15
N GLU A 53 2.73 11.15 5.16
CA GLU A 53 3.64 11.33 4.03
C GLU A 53 4.85 12.24 4.34
N ASN A 54 4.86 12.91 5.50
CA ASN A 54 5.96 13.78 5.88
C ASN A 54 7.22 13.03 6.31
N PRO A 55 8.41 13.59 6.07
CA PRO A 55 9.65 13.10 6.66
C PRO A 55 9.55 13.02 8.18
N GLY A 56 9.95 11.87 8.76
CA GLY A 56 9.83 11.62 10.20
C GLY A 56 8.38 11.57 10.72
N GLY A 57 7.41 11.45 9.82
CA GLY A 57 6.00 11.35 10.18
C GLY A 57 5.69 10.09 10.97
N LYS A 58 4.68 10.18 11.84
CA LYS A 58 4.25 9.06 12.68
C LYS A 58 3.50 8.02 11.87
N ALA A 59 3.67 6.76 12.28
CA ALA A 59 2.80 5.66 11.88
C ALA A 59 2.14 5.05 13.12
N LEU A 60 0.84 4.76 13.03
CA LEU A 60 0.07 4.12 14.10
C LEU A 60 -0.47 2.79 13.61
N LEU A 61 -0.46 1.82 14.51
CA LEU A 61 -1.19 0.57 14.39
C LEU A 61 -2.36 0.63 15.38
N ILE A 62 -3.58 0.47 14.88
CA ILE A 62 -4.81 0.60 15.67
C ILE A 62 -5.48 -0.75 15.70
N ASP A 63 -5.66 -1.30 16.89
CA ASP A 63 -6.35 -2.57 17.07
C ASP A 63 -7.83 -2.43 16.66
N ALA A 64 -8.28 -3.28 15.73
CA ALA A 64 -9.61 -3.17 15.16
C ALA A 64 -10.75 -3.58 16.12
N GLU A 65 -10.44 -4.24 17.24
CA GLU A 65 -11.42 -4.69 18.22
C GLU A 65 -11.45 -3.80 19.46
N THR A 66 -10.27 -3.40 19.97
CA THR A 66 -10.15 -2.63 21.21
C THR A 66 -9.97 -1.14 20.98
N GLU A 67 -9.72 -0.73 19.73
CA GLU A 67 -9.38 0.64 19.33
C GLU A 67 -8.09 1.17 20.00
N GLU A 68 -7.30 0.28 20.61
CA GLU A 68 -6.00 0.63 21.20
C GLU A 68 -5.00 1.02 20.12
N CYS A 69 -4.29 2.14 20.33
CA CYS A 69 -3.33 2.69 19.39
C CYS A 69 -1.90 2.41 19.83
N PHE A 70 -1.10 1.87 18.91
CA PHE A 70 0.33 1.62 19.09
C PHE A 70 1.12 2.51 18.15
N LEU A 71 2.00 3.34 18.69
CA LEU A 71 2.97 4.06 17.87
C LEU A 71 3.99 3.05 17.32
N LEU A 72 4.12 2.97 16.00
CA LEU A 72 5.19 2.18 15.40
C LEU A 72 6.51 2.91 15.60
N PRO A 73 7.52 2.27 16.20
CA PRO A 73 8.85 2.86 16.35
C PRO A 73 9.46 3.08 14.96
N ASP A 74 10.34 4.05 14.86
CA ASP A 74 11.01 4.43 13.62
C ASP A 74 10.00 4.65 12.48
N GLY A 75 8.96 5.44 12.79
CA GLY A 75 7.87 5.75 11.85
C GLY A 75 8.46 6.04 10.48
N PRO A 76 7.90 5.42 9.44
CA PRO A 76 8.56 5.38 8.14
C PRO A 76 8.79 6.77 7.54
N GLY A 77 7.90 7.69 7.72
CA GLY A 77 7.95 8.96 7.01
C GLY A 77 7.95 8.82 5.49
N GLY A 78 7.27 9.69 4.81
CA GLY A 78 7.13 9.61 3.36
C GLY A 78 6.44 8.33 2.89
N VAL A 79 5.39 7.89 3.59
CA VAL A 79 4.71 6.63 3.28
C VAL A 79 3.63 6.84 2.24
N MET A 80 3.73 6.14 1.12
CA MET A 80 2.78 6.24 0.02
C MET A 80 1.80 5.08 -0.07
N THR A 81 2.15 3.91 0.46
CA THR A 81 1.33 2.70 0.35
C THR A 81 1.67 1.74 1.48
N PHE A 82 0.64 1.04 1.98
CA PHE A 82 0.79 -0.17 2.78
C PHE A 82 0.04 -1.31 2.12
N ILE A 83 0.61 -2.50 2.11
CA ILE A 83 -0.06 -3.76 1.75
C ILE A 83 0.30 -4.86 2.73
N GLN A 84 -0.68 -5.69 3.08
CA GLN A 84 -0.46 -6.91 3.85
C GLN A 84 0.39 -7.89 3.05
N ALA A 85 1.46 -8.41 3.64
CA ALA A 85 2.17 -9.57 3.11
C ALA A 85 1.33 -10.83 3.36
N PRO A 86 0.85 -11.55 2.33
CA PRO A 86 -0.09 -12.65 2.50
C PRO A 86 0.48 -13.82 3.31
N GLY A 87 -0.24 -14.22 4.37
CA GLY A 87 0.16 -15.32 5.23
C GLY A 87 1.23 -14.96 6.28
N GLU A 88 1.61 -13.70 6.38
CA GLU A 88 2.64 -13.21 7.29
C GLU A 88 2.08 -12.16 8.25
N SER A 89 2.66 -12.05 9.46
CA SER A 89 2.50 -10.88 10.33
C SER A 89 3.45 -9.77 9.85
N ALA A 90 3.29 -9.36 8.61
CA ALA A 90 4.15 -8.38 7.96
C ALA A 90 3.37 -7.52 6.95
N MET A 91 3.89 -6.35 6.69
CA MET A 91 3.39 -5.45 5.65
C MET A 91 4.52 -4.97 4.76
N LEU A 92 4.20 -4.66 3.51
CA LEU A 92 5.07 -3.95 2.59
C LEU A 92 4.64 -2.49 2.54
N SER A 93 5.60 -1.59 2.45
CA SER A 93 5.37 -0.15 2.33
C SER A 93 6.34 0.48 1.35
N ILE A 94 5.93 1.64 0.81
CA ILE A 94 6.86 2.59 0.22
C ILE A 94 7.19 3.60 1.30
N GLU A 95 8.46 3.81 1.57
CA GLU A 95 8.95 4.76 2.57
C GLU A 95 9.98 5.71 1.96
N GLU A 96 10.28 6.79 2.67
CA GLU A 96 11.20 7.84 2.22
C GLU A 96 10.78 8.49 0.89
N PHE A 97 9.47 8.53 0.61
CA PHE A 97 8.93 9.23 -0.56
C PHE A 97 8.86 10.73 -0.31
N TYR A 98 10.02 11.35 -0.18
CA TYR A 98 10.14 12.80 -0.01
C TYR A 98 11.43 13.34 -0.64
N PRO A 99 11.46 14.61 -1.08
CA PRO A 99 10.30 15.52 -1.20
C PRO A 99 9.21 14.91 -2.09
N VAL A 100 7.96 15.24 -1.79
CA VAL A 100 6.82 14.70 -2.56
C VAL A 100 7.03 14.96 -4.05
N PHE A 101 6.83 13.92 -4.85
CA PHE A 101 7.09 13.90 -6.29
C PHE A 101 8.55 14.16 -6.74
N ASN A 102 9.51 14.23 -5.82
CA ASN A 102 10.93 14.28 -6.15
C ASN A 102 11.74 13.31 -5.27
N SER A 103 11.25 12.11 -5.12
CA SER A 103 11.64 11.09 -4.15
C SER A 103 12.67 10.11 -4.70
N ALA A 104 13.89 10.60 -4.93
CA ALA A 104 15.00 9.74 -5.41
C ALA A 104 15.44 8.70 -4.36
N SER A 105 15.13 8.91 -3.07
CA SER A 105 15.47 8.00 -1.95
C SER A 105 14.41 6.95 -1.64
N ALA A 106 13.29 6.95 -2.35
CA ALA A 106 12.17 6.05 -2.08
C ALA A 106 12.57 4.57 -2.10
N LYS A 107 12.03 3.82 -1.13
CA LYS A 107 12.36 2.41 -0.90
C LYS A 107 11.09 1.58 -0.75
N ILE A 108 11.21 0.31 -1.06
CA ILE A 108 10.22 -0.71 -0.71
C ILE A 108 10.71 -1.41 0.54
N ILE A 109 9.93 -1.34 1.60
CA ILE A 109 10.26 -1.86 2.93
C ILE A 109 9.31 -3.02 3.27
N LYS A 110 9.86 -4.11 3.82
CA LYS A 110 9.10 -5.13 4.54
C LYS A 110 9.19 -4.84 6.04
N THR A 111 8.06 -4.72 6.70
CA THR A 111 7.96 -4.53 8.16
C THR A 111 7.30 -5.73 8.78
N GLU A 112 8.06 -6.51 9.54
CA GLU A 112 7.56 -7.61 10.37
C GLU A 112 7.00 -7.05 11.68
N LEU A 113 5.86 -7.58 12.10
CA LEU A 113 5.12 -7.11 13.27
C LEU A 113 4.82 -8.29 14.18
N HIS A 114 5.15 -8.20 15.45
CA HIS A 114 4.87 -9.25 16.43
C HIS A 114 4.32 -8.67 17.73
N ARG A 115 3.29 -9.30 18.25
CA ARG A 115 2.78 -8.95 19.58
C ARG A 115 3.67 -9.53 20.66
N GLN A 116 4.05 -8.68 21.63
CA GLN A 116 4.83 -9.10 22.78
C GLN A 116 4.42 -8.29 24.02
N GLY A 117 3.76 -8.97 24.98
CA GLY A 117 3.47 -8.38 26.28
C GLY A 117 2.72 -7.05 26.26
N GLY A 118 1.69 -6.90 25.41
CA GLY A 118 0.92 -5.65 25.27
C GLY A 118 1.58 -4.58 24.42
N SER A 119 2.69 -4.89 23.75
CA SER A 119 3.37 -4.01 22.79
C SER A 119 3.49 -4.69 21.42
N ILE A 120 3.82 -3.89 20.39
CA ILE A 120 4.14 -4.39 19.05
C ILE A 120 5.65 -4.25 18.84
N LYS A 121 6.31 -5.37 18.55
CA LYS A 121 7.69 -5.39 18.09
C LYS A 121 7.72 -5.25 16.58
N VAL A 122 8.64 -4.45 16.10
CA VAL A 122 8.79 -4.08 14.70
C VAL A 122 10.19 -4.42 14.25
N LYS A 123 10.31 -5.05 13.07
CA LYS A 123 11.59 -5.26 12.39
C LYS A 123 11.43 -4.90 10.94
N LYS A 124 12.27 -3.98 10.45
CA LYS A 124 12.22 -3.48 9.09
C LYS A 124 13.36 -4.02 8.25
N HIS A 125 13.05 -4.27 6.96
CA HIS A 125 14.00 -4.72 5.96
C HIS A 125 13.78 -3.92 4.67
N VAL A 126 14.84 -3.35 4.13
CA VAL A 126 14.82 -2.75 2.78
C VAL A 126 14.84 -3.89 1.77
N LEU A 127 13.71 -4.09 1.08
CA LEU A 127 13.61 -5.08 0.00
C LEU A 127 14.23 -4.58 -1.29
N ALA A 128 14.04 -3.31 -1.61
CA ALA A 128 14.63 -2.67 -2.78
C ALA A 128 14.71 -1.15 -2.59
N GLU A 129 15.78 -0.55 -3.09
CA GLU A 129 15.87 0.89 -3.32
C GLU A 129 15.33 1.18 -4.72
N VAL A 130 14.22 1.90 -4.79
CA VAL A 130 13.52 2.14 -6.05
C VAL A 130 13.18 3.62 -6.15
N PRO A 131 14.07 4.43 -6.72
CA PRO A 131 13.81 5.85 -6.90
C PRO A 131 12.46 6.11 -7.57
N TYR A 132 11.73 7.08 -7.05
CA TYR A 132 10.43 7.51 -7.56
C TYR A 132 9.33 6.44 -7.57
N VAL A 133 9.45 5.34 -6.83
CA VAL A 133 8.36 4.38 -6.67
C VAL A 133 7.19 5.05 -5.93
N HIS A 134 5.99 4.93 -6.49
CA HIS A 134 4.80 5.62 -5.98
C HIS A 134 3.68 4.66 -5.56
N ARG A 135 3.55 3.53 -6.24
CA ARG A 135 2.56 2.49 -5.91
C ARG A 135 3.20 1.12 -5.97
N ILE A 136 2.77 0.26 -5.06
CA ILE A 136 3.06 -1.17 -5.10
C ILE A 136 1.78 -1.96 -4.95
N SER A 137 1.78 -3.16 -5.50
CA SER A 137 0.71 -4.15 -5.34
C SER A 137 1.28 -5.55 -5.35
N LEU A 138 0.65 -6.47 -4.62
CA LEU A 138 0.95 -7.90 -4.72
C LEU A 138 -0.05 -8.57 -5.64
N LEU A 139 0.47 -9.30 -6.62
CA LEU A 139 -0.27 -10.07 -7.60
C LEU A 139 -0.06 -11.55 -7.31
N ARG A 140 -1.14 -12.32 -7.35
CA ARG A 140 -1.07 -13.79 -7.21
C ARG A 140 -1.20 -14.41 -8.59
N GLU A 141 -0.18 -15.17 -8.94
CA GLU A 141 -0.13 -15.96 -10.16
C GLU A 141 -0.07 -17.47 -9.83
N ALA A 142 -0.16 -18.31 -10.84
CA ALA A 142 -0.17 -19.77 -10.66
C ALA A 142 1.10 -20.30 -10.00
N ASP A 143 2.25 -19.63 -10.23
CA ASP A 143 3.57 -20.02 -9.74
C ASP A 143 4.08 -19.20 -8.55
N GLY A 144 3.24 -18.31 -7.96
CA GLY A 144 3.60 -17.57 -6.76
C GLY A 144 3.04 -16.17 -6.64
N LEU A 145 3.68 -15.37 -5.80
CA LEU A 145 3.38 -13.97 -5.59
C LEU A 145 4.39 -13.10 -6.34
N TYR A 146 3.89 -12.01 -6.88
CA TYR A 146 4.70 -11.00 -7.56
C TYR A 146 4.42 -9.62 -6.99
N LEU A 147 5.46 -8.85 -6.79
CA LEU A 147 5.37 -7.43 -6.44
C LEU A 147 5.43 -6.60 -7.71
N ALA A 148 4.37 -5.87 -7.99
CA ALA A 148 4.33 -4.85 -9.04
C ALA A 148 4.60 -3.48 -8.42
N ALA A 149 5.46 -2.68 -9.07
CA ALA A 149 5.88 -1.37 -8.63
C ALA A 149 5.73 -0.34 -9.75
N GLY A 150 4.90 0.67 -9.52
CA GLY A 150 4.71 1.82 -10.40
C GLY A 150 5.71 2.92 -10.09
N ILE A 151 6.54 3.28 -11.06
CA ILE A 151 7.59 4.29 -10.97
C ILE A 151 7.14 5.54 -11.70
N LEU A 152 7.17 6.71 -11.03
CA LEU A 152 6.68 7.98 -11.58
C LEU A 152 7.50 8.48 -12.78
N CYS A 153 8.82 8.37 -12.69
CA CYS A 153 9.75 8.90 -13.68
C CYS A 153 11.12 8.25 -13.50
N ARG A 154 11.99 8.39 -14.47
CA ARG A 154 13.40 7.92 -14.36
C ARG A 154 14.25 8.84 -13.50
N GLN A 155 14.02 10.14 -13.62
CA GLN A 155 14.73 11.19 -12.88
C GLN A 155 13.95 12.49 -12.90
N LYS A 156 14.29 13.41 -12.01
CA LYS A 156 13.75 14.77 -11.96
C LYS A 156 14.83 15.77 -11.65
N ALA A 157 14.81 16.93 -12.32
CA ALA A 157 15.61 18.10 -11.95
C ALA A 157 14.96 18.90 -10.81
N CYS A 158 13.62 18.90 -10.73
CA CYS A 158 12.82 19.53 -9.68
C CYS A 158 11.47 18.81 -9.55
N SER A 159 10.64 19.15 -8.56
CA SER A 159 9.32 18.50 -8.33
C SER A 159 8.40 18.56 -9.54
N ASP A 160 8.45 19.64 -10.30
CA ASP A 160 7.56 19.88 -11.46
C ASP A 160 8.12 19.36 -12.78
N ASP A 161 9.31 18.75 -12.76
CA ASP A 161 9.91 18.13 -13.95
C ASP A 161 9.25 16.78 -14.24
N TRP A 162 8.47 16.72 -15.32
CA TRP A 162 7.84 15.51 -15.83
C TRP A 162 8.34 15.14 -17.23
N SER A 163 9.57 15.55 -17.56
CA SER A 163 10.18 15.34 -18.88
C SER A 163 10.56 13.88 -19.14
N THR A 164 10.82 13.10 -18.09
CA THR A 164 11.17 11.70 -18.23
C THR A 164 10.00 10.78 -17.85
N PRO A 165 9.74 9.71 -18.63
CA PRO A 165 8.67 8.77 -18.31
C PRO A 165 9.00 7.90 -17.10
N GLY A 166 7.96 7.36 -16.50
CA GLY A 166 8.02 6.29 -15.53
C GLY A 166 7.95 4.91 -16.18
N SER A 167 7.80 3.90 -15.33
CA SER A 167 7.75 2.51 -15.74
C SER A 167 6.93 1.67 -14.77
N LEU A 168 6.52 0.49 -15.23
CA LEU A 168 6.05 -0.60 -14.39
C LEU A 168 7.16 -1.63 -14.24
N LYS A 169 7.48 -1.98 -13.01
CA LYS A 169 8.43 -3.04 -12.68
C LYS A 169 7.72 -4.17 -11.94
N ILE A 170 8.17 -5.41 -12.17
CA ILE A 170 7.63 -6.59 -11.50
C ILE A 170 8.79 -7.48 -11.04
N GLY A 171 8.65 -8.08 -9.85
CA GLY A 171 9.57 -9.08 -9.32
C GLY A 171 8.85 -10.15 -8.54
N LYS A 172 9.39 -11.37 -8.51
CA LYS A 172 8.83 -12.47 -7.72
C LYS A 172 9.04 -12.19 -6.24
N TYR A 173 7.95 -12.19 -5.47
CA TYR A 173 7.99 -11.97 -4.03
C TYR A 173 8.17 -13.31 -3.31
N ASP A 174 9.28 -13.44 -2.58
CA ASP A 174 9.52 -14.55 -1.66
C ASP A 174 9.40 -14.02 -0.21
N PRO A 175 8.48 -14.57 0.60
CA PRO A 175 8.32 -14.19 2.01
C PRO A 175 9.61 -14.32 2.84
N ASN A 176 10.51 -15.22 2.47
CA ASN A 176 11.74 -15.49 3.20
C ASN A 176 12.95 -14.69 2.69
N ALA A 177 12.79 -14.00 1.56
CA ALA A 177 13.88 -13.19 1.01
C ALA A 177 13.91 -11.78 1.65
N TRP A 178 15.12 -11.27 1.80
CA TRP A 178 15.40 -9.90 2.29
C TRP A 178 15.72 -8.91 1.15
N HIS A 179 15.53 -9.34 -0.06
CA HIS A 179 15.78 -8.56 -1.27
C HIS A 179 14.82 -9.02 -2.36
N ILE A 180 14.41 -8.09 -3.22
CA ILE A 180 13.63 -8.38 -4.41
C ILE A 180 14.27 -7.73 -5.64
N GLU A 181 14.45 -8.50 -6.70
CA GLU A 181 14.84 -7.99 -8.00
C GLU A 181 13.60 -7.59 -8.79
N LEU A 182 13.58 -6.37 -9.31
CA LEU A 182 12.47 -5.81 -10.07
C LEU A 182 12.89 -5.56 -11.51
N GLU A 183 12.27 -6.29 -12.43
CA GLU A 183 12.46 -6.12 -13.87
C GLU A 183 11.45 -5.13 -14.44
N THR A 184 11.89 -4.32 -15.40
CA THR A 184 10.98 -3.39 -16.11
C THR A 184 10.19 -4.16 -17.14
N VAL A 185 8.88 -4.24 -16.96
CA VAL A 185 7.96 -4.91 -17.91
C VAL A 185 7.27 -3.94 -18.85
N GLN A 186 7.14 -2.68 -18.44
CA GLN A 186 6.61 -1.60 -19.27
C GLN A 186 7.38 -0.33 -18.97
N ASP A 187 7.89 0.31 -20.01
CA ASP A 187 8.57 1.62 -19.94
C ASP A 187 7.79 2.69 -20.71
N GLY A 188 8.19 3.93 -20.56
CA GLY A 188 7.60 5.04 -21.32
C GLY A 188 6.23 5.49 -20.81
N ILE A 189 5.89 5.23 -19.56
CA ILE A 189 4.61 5.61 -18.97
C ILE A 189 4.69 7.05 -18.46
N PHE A 190 3.87 7.95 -19.02
CA PHE A 190 3.77 9.33 -18.57
C PHE A 190 2.52 9.56 -17.72
N LYS A 191 2.69 10.34 -16.66
CA LYS A 191 1.58 10.86 -15.81
C LYS A 191 0.61 9.80 -15.33
N HIS A 192 1.15 8.64 -14.88
CA HIS A 192 0.28 7.69 -14.22
C HIS A 192 -0.05 8.18 -12.80
N HIS A 193 -1.30 8.42 -12.55
CA HIS A 193 -1.88 8.44 -11.22
C HIS A 193 -2.79 7.23 -11.09
N ALA A 194 -2.49 6.39 -10.12
CA ALA A 194 -3.37 5.29 -9.77
C ALA A 194 -4.41 5.78 -8.76
#